data_b4df10ceebb754cc072449fed7fead3e
#
_entry.id   b4df10ceebb754cc072449fed7fead3e
#
_cell.length_a   1.000
_cell.length_b   1.000
_cell.length_c   1.000
_cell.angle_alpha   90.00
_cell.angle_beta   90.00
_cell.angle_gamma   90.00
#
_symmetry.space_group_name_H-M   'P 1'
#
loop_
_entity.id
_entity.type
_entity.pdbx_description
1 polymer ?
#
loop_
_entity_poly.entity_id
_entity_poly.type
_entity_poly.pdbx_seq_one_letter_code
_entity_poly.pdbx_strand_id
1 'polypeptide(L)'
;MGVAVTLPFLCILLLEIGLRLFHYGGNLDLFIEGPDGSGEYLRCNPNVARRYFSMQSNIPTPPKQLFLKKKPSNGYRIFVLGESSAAGFPYGNNASFPNILERGLSNAFPEKSIEVINVAMAAINSYTLLDLVDEVIQQSPDALLIYTGHNEYYGALGVGSAQSLGNFRWIIKAYLKLQSIKVFLLLRDCIEWTKIQFSKIFYKGSEIDPSATLMERIVAEQTIPSGSSLFENGKQQFQENIDAIIQRAKNNGVQVVLSELVSNIRDQEPFISIEDKEGQSAKSIYNLAHQLEVKGEYENAKRNYYLAKDLDALRFRAPEEFNSILRELAKKYNIPIVPTISYFENESPNKFIGSSLILEHVHPNIKGYFLLAKAFYETIQSYRMIGNEWPSNCIDQEWNHGLTELDSVYSTIVIQQLKGSWPFQPKSLPNRFVEYFRPANRVEEIAFRVIQSPNFSLESGHMTLGDYYEKQGTLDKAFLEYNALIISIPQEMEFYQKAANVLLKEKEYDRASQLLRKSLKYKENYFANKWIGQVALMKNENKEAITFLLKADLLDNQVIFNLSRAYYSDGQWNNGEVYFHRLQNMAPRSEYFNYLKKMRVLAQIKNRATPSK
;
A
#
# COMPACT_ATOMS: atom_id res chain seq x y z
N MET A 1 33.11 12.10 45.49
CA MET A 1 32.10 12.69 44.59
C MET A 1 32.05 12.04 43.18
N GLY A 2 33.19 11.71 42.54
CA GLY A 2 33.22 11.08 41.21
C GLY A 2 32.47 9.75 41.11
N VAL A 3 32.66 8.82 42.04
CA VAL A 3 32.04 7.49 42.06
C VAL A 3 30.50 7.55 42.17
N ALA A 4 29.96 8.50 42.96
CA ALA A 4 28.52 8.66 43.15
C ALA A 4 27.80 9.16 41.88
N VAL A 5 28.51 9.82 40.96
CA VAL A 5 27.96 10.28 39.68
C VAL A 5 28.21 9.24 38.56
N THR A 6 29.37 8.58 38.55
CA THR A 6 29.70 7.62 37.47
C THR A 6 28.95 6.29 37.59
N LEU A 7 28.63 5.83 38.82
CA LEU A 7 27.96 4.54 39.05
C LEU A 7 26.55 4.47 38.41
N PRO A 8 25.65 5.47 38.57
CA PRO A 8 24.34 5.45 37.87
C PRO A 8 24.46 5.39 36.35
N PHE A 9 25.41 6.14 35.77
CA PHE A 9 25.63 6.10 34.31
C PHE A 9 26.12 4.73 33.84
N LEU A 10 27.00 4.09 34.60
CA LEU A 10 27.48 2.74 34.32
C LEU A 10 26.32 1.73 34.41
N CYS A 11 25.47 1.83 35.43
CA CYS A 11 24.28 0.97 35.57
C CYS A 11 23.32 1.13 34.37
N ILE A 12 23.04 2.37 33.95
CA ILE A 12 22.19 2.64 32.79
C ILE A 12 22.82 2.07 31.51
N LEU A 13 24.13 2.22 31.33
CA LEU A 13 24.85 1.67 30.17
C LEU A 13 24.78 0.14 30.13
N LEU A 14 25.02 -0.51 31.28
CA LEU A 14 24.93 -1.97 31.39
C LEU A 14 23.50 -2.46 31.15
N LEU A 15 22.50 -1.74 31.64
CA LEU A 15 21.09 -2.04 31.37
C LEU A 15 20.78 -1.89 29.88
N GLU A 16 21.23 -0.81 29.24
CA GLU A 16 21.05 -0.62 27.78
C GLU A 16 21.68 -1.77 26.97
N ILE A 17 22.90 -2.17 27.33
CA ILE A 17 23.58 -3.30 26.69
C ILE A 17 22.79 -4.60 26.90
N GLY A 18 22.34 -4.86 28.14
CA GLY A 18 21.52 -6.04 28.45
C GLY A 18 20.21 -6.06 27.66
N LEU A 19 19.48 -4.94 27.64
CA LEU A 19 18.24 -4.83 26.88
C LEU A 19 18.44 -5.03 25.36
N ARG A 20 19.58 -4.58 24.81
CA ARG A 20 19.93 -4.83 23.40
C ARG A 20 20.25 -6.31 23.14
N LEU A 21 21.01 -6.96 24.02
CA LEU A 21 21.34 -8.39 23.90
C LEU A 21 20.10 -9.27 23.96
N PHE A 22 19.11 -8.91 24.80
CA PHE A 22 17.82 -9.61 24.92
C PHE A 22 16.77 -9.12 23.93
N HIS A 23 17.13 -8.25 22.96
CA HIS A 23 16.23 -7.71 21.94
C HIS A 23 14.95 -7.06 22.51
N TYR A 24 15.03 -6.41 23.69
CA TYR A 24 13.89 -5.76 24.32
C TYR A 24 13.22 -4.75 23.36
N GLY A 25 11.88 -4.76 23.31
CA GLY A 25 11.10 -3.87 22.43
C GLY A 25 11.20 -4.19 20.93
N GLY A 26 11.94 -5.24 20.54
CA GLY A 26 12.09 -5.66 19.15
C GLY A 26 12.86 -4.67 18.27
N ASN A 27 12.80 -4.89 16.95
CA ASN A 27 13.27 -3.95 15.94
C ASN A 27 12.13 -2.98 15.60
N LEU A 28 12.36 -1.68 15.73
CA LEU A 28 11.43 -0.60 15.40
C LEU A 28 11.86 0.23 14.18
N ASP A 29 12.94 -0.17 13.49
CA ASP A 29 13.36 0.51 12.25
C ASP A 29 12.23 0.46 11.21
N LEU A 30 12.15 1.48 10.35
CA LEU A 30 11.13 1.54 9.30
C LEU A 30 11.25 0.37 8.31
N PHE A 31 12.48 -0.02 7.99
CA PHE A 31 12.73 -1.08 7.03
C PHE A 31 13.45 -2.27 7.67
N ILE A 32 13.01 -3.46 7.29
CA ILE A 32 13.62 -4.74 7.67
C ILE A 32 13.85 -5.59 6.43
N GLU A 33 14.68 -6.61 6.53
CA GLU A 33 14.91 -7.55 5.43
C GLU A 33 13.63 -8.27 5.02
N GLY A 34 13.54 -8.57 3.73
CA GLY A 34 12.41 -9.32 3.16
C GLY A 34 12.33 -10.73 3.73
N PRO A 35 11.15 -11.36 3.67
CA PRO A 35 10.93 -12.69 4.24
C PRO A 35 11.56 -13.82 3.43
N ASP A 36 12.07 -13.55 2.23
CA ASP A 36 12.67 -14.52 1.31
C ASP A 36 14.06 -15.01 1.73
N GLY A 37 14.66 -14.35 2.73
CA GLY A 37 15.99 -14.70 3.25
C GLY A 37 17.16 -14.46 2.28
N SER A 38 16.91 -13.87 1.11
CA SER A 38 17.96 -13.57 0.11
C SER A 38 18.86 -12.41 0.53
N GLY A 39 18.35 -11.51 1.37
CA GLY A 39 18.98 -10.25 1.71
C GLY A 39 18.95 -9.21 0.58
N GLU A 40 18.29 -9.50 -0.54
CA GLU A 40 18.19 -8.62 -1.71
C GLU A 40 17.06 -7.61 -1.57
N TYR A 41 16.04 -7.94 -0.78
CA TYR A 41 14.84 -7.12 -0.60
C TYR A 41 14.71 -6.56 0.80
N LEU A 42 14.13 -5.36 0.88
CA LEU A 42 13.62 -4.74 2.09
C LEU A 42 12.10 -4.65 2.04
N ARG A 43 11.49 -4.56 3.22
CA ARG A 43 10.07 -4.25 3.40
C ARG A 43 9.85 -3.30 4.54
N CYS A 44 8.69 -2.65 4.56
CA CYS A 44 8.27 -1.92 5.73
C CYS A 44 8.09 -2.85 6.93
N ASN A 45 8.57 -2.40 8.09
CA ASN A 45 8.47 -3.14 9.34
C ASN A 45 7.05 -3.04 9.90
N PRO A 46 6.31 -4.16 10.07
CA PRO A 46 4.96 -4.11 10.61
C PRO A 46 4.90 -3.60 12.07
N ASN A 47 6.04 -3.58 12.77
CA ASN A 47 6.14 -3.11 14.15
C ASN A 47 6.56 -1.64 14.28
N VAL A 48 6.85 -0.92 13.18
CA VAL A 48 7.35 0.46 13.25
C VAL A 48 6.41 1.40 14.01
N ALA A 49 5.10 1.23 13.86
CA ALA A 49 4.12 2.05 14.55
C ALA A 49 4.12 1.90 16.09
N ARG A 50 4.81 0.87 16.64
CA ARG A 50 5.05 0.77 18.09
C ARG A 50 5.90 1.90 18.66
N ARG A 51 6.60 2.64 17.82
CA ARG A 51 7.23 3.91 18.21
C ARG A 51 6.21 4.88 18.77
N TYR A 52 4.99 4.88 18.24
CA TYR A 52 3.94 5.87 18.49
C TYR A 52 2.78 5.29 19.32
N PHE A 53 2.51 3.99 19.20
CA PHE A 53 1.39 3.27 19.80
C PHE A 53 1.91 2.08 20.63
N SER A 54 2.56 2.36 21.76
CA SER A 54 3.36 1.36 22.51
C SER A 54 2.56 0.19 23.08
N MET A 55 1.36 0.42 23.59
CA MET A 55 0.58 -0.56 24.36
C MET A 55 -0.79 -0.90 23.73
N GLN A 56 -1.03 -0.53 22.48
CA GLN A 56 -2.30 -0.84 21.80
C GLN A 56 -2.27 -2.23 21.18
N SER A 57 -3.40 -2.94 21.24
CA SER A 57 -3.54 -4.28 20.65
C SER A 57 -3.63 -4.24 19.11
N ASN A 58 -4.28 -3.21 18.56
CA ASN A 58 -4.45 -3.02 17.12
C ASN A 58 -3.62 -1.81 16.66
N ILE A 59 -2.38 -2.07 16.28
CA ILE A 59 -1.45 -1.05 15.80
C ILE A 59 -1.56 -0.95 14.28
N PRO A 60 -1.61 0.27 13.71
CA PRO A 60 -1.57 0.41 12.25
C PRO A 60 -0.25 -0.14 11.71
N THR A 61 -0.34 -0.79 10.57
CA THR A 61 0.83 -1.34 9.88
C THR A 61 0.96 -0.71 8.49
N PRO A 62 2.19 -0.42 8.03
CA PRO A 62 2.38 0.00 6.65
C PRO A 62 2.06 -1.15 5.68
N PRO A 63 1.80 -0.85 4.40
CA PRO A 63 1.57 -1.87 3.38
C PRO A 63 2.71 -2.88 3.28
N LYS A 64 2.36 -4.15 3.00
CA LYS A 64 3.32 -5.25 2.84
C LYS A 64 3.94 -5.21 1.44
N GLN A 65 4.80 -4.25 1.19
CA GLN A 65 5.47 -4.11 -0.11
C GLN A 65 6.96 -4.40 0.03
N LEU A 66 7.52 -5.14 -0.92
CA LEU A 66 8.97 -5.36 -1.04
C LEU A 66 9.57 -4.41 -2.08
N PHE A 67 10.80 -3.98 -1.84
CA PHE A 67 11.61 -3.25 -2.79
C PHE A 67 13.07 -3.68 -2.70
N LEU A 68 13.85 -3.47 -3.75
CA LEU A 68 15.24 -3.89 -3.78
C LEU A 68 16.08 -3.10 -2.76
N LYS A 69 16.87 -3.80 -1.94
CA LYS A 69 17.80 -3.19 -0.99
C LYS A 69 18.80 -2.26 -1.70
N LYS A 70 19.30 -2.68 -2.86
CA LYS A 70 20.13 -1.86 -3.72
C LYS A 70 19.35 -1.41 -4.94
N LYS A 71 19.17 -0.09 -5.10
CA LYS A 71 18.50 0.48 -6.28
C LYS A 71 19.28 0.11 -7.55
N PRO A 72 18.63 -0.45 -8.59
CA PRO A 72 19.28 -0.71 -9.89
C PRO A 72 19.80 0.56 -10.55
N SER A 73 20.79 0.44 -11.43
CA SER A 73 21.35 1.59 -12.17
C SER A 73 20.35 2.27 -13.09
N ASN A 74 19.36 1.51 -13.63
CA ASN A 74 18.22 2.04 -14.39
C ASN A 74 16.99 2.27 -13.50
N GLY A 75 17.12 2.20 -12.17
CA GLY A 75 16.03 2.33 -11.22
C GLY A 75 15.59 3.78 -11.03
N TYR A 76 14.27 3.97 -10.91
CA TYR A 76 13.68 5.22 -10.41
C TYR A 76 12.80 4.90 -9.21
N ARG A 77 13.17 5.41 -8.03
CA ARG A 77 12.59 5.04 -6.75
C ARG A 77 11.82 6.20 -6.14
N ILE A 78 10.54 5.98 -5.91
CA ILE A 78 9.61 6.93 -5.29
C ILE A 78 9.17 6.37 -3.95
N PHE A 79 9.15 7.20 -2.90
CA PHE A 79 8.48 6.86 -1.65
C PHE A 79 7.25 7.73 -1.46
N VAL A 80 6.17 7.11 -0.97
CA VAL A 80 4.93 7.81 -0.64
C VAL A 80 4.80 7.91 0.87
N LEU A 81 4.79 9.14 1.36
CA LEU A 81 4.56 9.50 2.76
C LEU A 81 3.11 9.96 2.91
N GLY A 82 2.36 9.38 3.83
CA GLY A 82 0.96 9.74 4.03
C GLY A 82 0.25 8.96 5.12
N GLU A 83 -1.03 9.12 5.17
CA GLU A 83 -1.94 8.57 6.15
C GLU A 83 -2.77 7.41 5.56
N SER A 84 -3.93 7.07 6.17
CA SER A 84 -4.79 5.96 5.76
C SER A 84 -5.25 6.04 4.30
N SER A 85 -5.55 7.24 3.79
CA SER A 85 -5.91 7.42 2.38
C SER A 85 -4.75 7.12 1.44
N ALA A 86 -3.51 7.43 1.82
CA ALA A 86 -2.33 7.03 1.04
C ALA A 86 -2.00 5.54 1.20
N ALA A 87 -2.27 4.96 2.38
CA ALA A 87 -2.11 3.53 2.63
C ALA A 87 -3.09 2.65 1.84
N GLY A 88 -4.18 3.25 1.30
CA GLY A 88 -5.15 2.55 0.46
C GLY A 88 -6.38 2.03 1.21
N PHE A 89 -6.67 2.54 2.41
CA PHE A 89 -7.86 2.12 3.18
C PHE A 89 -9.17 2.40 2.39
N PRO A 90 -10.14 1.47 2.36
CA PRO A 90 -10.16 0.14 2.99
C PRO A 90 -9.63 -0.99 2.09
N TYR A 91 -9.27 -0.73 0.85
CA TYR A 91 -8.91 -1.74 -0.17
C TYR A 91 -7.50 -2.33 0.00
N GLY A 92 -6.68 -1.73 0.87
CA GLY A 92 -5.28 -2.14 1.00
C GLY A 92 -4.43 -1.79 -0.23
N ASN A 93 -3.39 -2.61 -0.49
CA ASN A 93 -2.40 -2.28 -1.50
C ASN A 93 -2.94 -2.31 -2.93
N ASN A 94 -3.93 -3.18 -3.23
CA ASN A 94 -4.42 -3.40 -4.60
C ASN A 94 -4.99 -2.13 -5.25
N ALA A 95 -5.74 -1.33 -4.49
CA ALA A 95 -6.36 -0.09 -4.97
C ALA A 95 -5.69 1.18 -4.46
N SER A 96 -4.58 1.07 -3.70
CA SER A 96 -3.87 2.27 -3.25
C SER A 96 -3.34 3.07 -4.44
N PHE A 97 -3.41 4.42 -4.35
CA PHE A 97 -2.91 5.26 -5.44
C PHE A 97 -1.41 5.05 -5.72
N PRO A 98 -0.53 4.74 -4.72
CA PRO A 98 0.86 4.45 -5.00
C PRO A 98 1.05 3.22 -5.89
N ASN A 99 0.29 2.15 -5.65
CA ASN A 99 0.38 0.93 -6.46
C ASN A 99 -0.19 1.14 -7.88
N ILE A 100 -1.30 1.88 -8.00
CA ILE A 100 -1.84 2.27 -9.32
C ILE A 100 -0.81 3.11 -10.08
N LEU A 101 -0.18 4.08 -9.40
CA LEU A 101 0.86 4.94 -9.96
C LEU A 101 2.08 4.14 -10.43
N GLU A 102 2.55 3.18 -9.63
CA GLU A 102 3.67 2.31 -9.98
C GLU A 102 3.42 1.55 -11.30
N ARG A 103 2.24 0.97 -11.44
CA ARG A 103 1.85 0.27 -12.67
C ARG A 103 1.82 1.21 -13.88
N GLY A 104 1.22 2.40 -13.72
CA GLY A 104 1.18 3.41 -14.77
C GLY A 104 2.57 3.87 -15.20
N LEU A 105 3.45 4.18 -14.25
CA LEU A 105 4.82 4.59 -14.53
C LEU A 105 5.66 3.44 -15.12
N SER A 106 5.48 2.21 -14.66
CA SER A 106 6.16 1.03 -15.22
C SER A 106 5.74 0.72 -16.65
N ASN A 107 4.48 0.97 -17.00
CA ASN A 107 4.00 0.85 -18.39
C ASN A 107 4.56 1.98 -19.26
N ALA A 108 4.71 3.18 -18.72
CA ALA A 108 5.27 4.33 -19.45
C ALA A 108 6.78 4.19 -19.68
N PHE A 109 7.50 3.55 -18.76
CA PHE A 109 8.96 3.39 -18.81
C PHE A 109 9.38 1.92 -18.64
N PRO A 110 9.08 1.05 -19.60
CA PRO A 110 9.33 -0.40 -19.49
C PRO A 110 10.83 -0.76 -19.38
N GLU A 111 11.72 0.15 -19.82
CA GLU A 111 13.18 0.01 -19.74
C GLU A 111 13.73 0.37 -18.36
N LYS A 112 12.94 1.03 -17.50
CA LYS A 112 13.32 1.41 -16.14
C LYS A 112 12.77 0.44 -15.11
N SER A 113 13.50 0.28 -14.02
CA SER A 113 12.99 -0.37 -12.82
C SER A 113 12.29 0.68 -11.95
N ILE A 114 10.99 0.85 -12.13
CA ILE A 114 10.19 1.78 -11.34
C ILE A 114 9.78 1.11 -10.03
N GLU A 115 10.00 1.80 -8.91
CA GLU A 115 9.53 1.39 -7.58
C GLU A 115 8.78 2.55 -6.94
N VAL A 116 7.53 2.34 -6.53
CA VAL A 116 6.72 3.30 -5.76
C VAL A 116 6.39 2.68 -4.41
N ILE A 117 7.25 2.94 -3.43
CA ILE A 117 7.20 2.32 -2.11
C ILE A 117 6.25 3.11 -1.21
N ASN A 118 5.20 2.46 -0.74
CA ASN A 118 4.20 3.06 0.13
C ASN A 118 4.56 2.83 1.60
N VAL A 119 4.97 3.89 2.31
CA VAL A 119 5.24 3.87 3.76
C VAL A 119 4.14 4.53 4.59
N ALA A 120 3.00 4.81 3.97
CA ALA A 120 1.86 5.42 4.64
C ALA A 120 1.22 4.47 5.67
N MET A 121 0.66 5.04 6.72
CA MET A 121 -0.02 4.29 7.79
C MET A 121 -1.26 5.02 8.29
N ALA A 122 -2.24 4.29 8.79
CA ALA A 122 -3.41 4.90 9.43
C ALA A 122 -3.04 5.59 10.75
N ALA A 123 -3.81 6.61 11.14
CA ALA A 123 -3.72 7.29 12.42
C ALA A 123 -2.35 7.93 12.77
N ILE A 124 -1.53 8.18 11.76
CA ILE A 124 -0.28 8.95 11.90
C ILE A 124 -0.49 10.39 11.41
N ASN A 125 0.47 11.26 11.67
CA ASN A 125 0.45 12.67 11.27
C ASN A 125 1.83 13.15 10.81
N SER A 126 2.00 14.46 10.62
CA SER A 126 3.24 15.07 10.14
C SER A 126 4.46 14.80 11.03
N TYR A 127 4.32 14.64 12.35
CA TYR A 127 5.44 14.26 13.24
C TYR A 127 5.97 12.87 12.93
N THR A 128 5.08 11.92 12.67
CA THR A 128 5.48 10.56 12.29
C THR A 128 6.24 10.59 10.97
N LEU A 129 5.76 11.33 9.98
CA LEU A 129 6.45 11.46 8.69
C LEU A 129 7.83 12.11 8.85
N LEU A 130 7.94 13.12 9.73
CA LEU A 130 9.22 13.77 10.04
C LEU A 130 10.21 12.82 10.73
N ASP A 131 9.73 11.88 11.54
CA ASP A 131 10.55 10.83 12.18
C ASP A 131 11.06 9.81 11.15
N LEU A 132 10.20 9.41 10.20
CA LEU A 132 10.51 8.37 9.24
C LEU A 132 11.36 8.85 8.04
N VAL A 133 11.33 10.15 7.72
CA VAL A 133 11.91 10.68 6.47
C VAL A 133 13.41 10.41 6.33
N ASP A 134 14.17 10.40 7.40
CA ASP A 134 15.62 10.17 7.35
C ASP A 134 15.93 8.71 6.97
N GLU A 135 15.15 7.74 7.46
CA GLU A 135 15.27 6.33 7.07
C GLU A 135 14.85 6.11 5.61
N VAL A 136 13.84 6.85 5.14
CA VAL A 136 13.43 6.83 3.73
C VAL A 136 14.54 7.37 2.83
N ILE A 137 15.16 8.50 3.18
CA ILE A 137 16.25 9.11 2.41
C ILE A 137 17.46 8.16 2.28
N GLN A 138 17.74 7.37 3.32
CA GLN A 138 18.80 6.36 3.28
C GLN A 138 18.59 5.27 2.22
N GLN A 139 17.35 5.08 1.75
CA GLN A 139 17.04 4.12 0.68
C GLN A 139 17.23 4.70 -0.74
N SER A 140 17.90 5.85 -0.85
CA SER A 140 18.24 6.49 -2.12
C SER A 140 17.04 6.79 -3.03
N PRO A 141 15.98 7.45 -2.53
CA PRO A 141 14.85 7.85 -3.36
C PRO A 141 15.27 8.88 -4.41
N ASP A 142 14.58 8.85 -5.56
CA ASP A 142 14.62 9.93 -6.55
C ASP A 142 13.55 10.98 -6.22
N ALA A 143 12.40 10.53 -5.67
CA ALA A 143 11.32 11.43 -5.29
C ALA A 143 10.56 10.97 -4.03
N LEU A 144 10.00 11.96 -3.30
CA LEU A 144 9.02 11.79 -2.23
C LEU A 144 7.68 12.37 -2.67
N LEU A 145 6.60 11.59 -2.56
CA LEU A 145 5.24 12.07 -2.72
C LEU A 145 4.60 12.19 -1.34
N ILE A 146 3.99 13.32 -1.03
CA ILE A 146 3.43 13.61 0.29
C ILE A 146 1.93 13.89 0.16
N TYR A 147 1.10 13.02 0.78
CA TYR A 147 -0.35 13.15 0.89
C TYR A 147 -0.77 12.95 2.35
N THR A 148 -0.81 14.02 3.14
CA THR A 148 -1.02 14.01 4.60
C THR A 148 -1.68 15.29 5.11
N GLY A 149 -2.44 15.19 6.21
CA GLY A 149 -3.03 16.31 6.93
C GLY A 149 -4.40 16.03 7.55
N HIS A 150 -5.09 14.96 7.16
CA HIS A 150 -6.40 14.63 7.74
C HIS A 150 -6.30 14.23 9.21
N ASN A 151 -5.23 13.55 9.58
CA ASN A 151 -5.01 13.09 10.96
C ASN A 151 -4.14 14.05 11.79
N GLU A 152 -3.83 15.26 11.31
CA GLU A 152 -2.86 16.14 11.99
C GLU A 152 -3.20 16.40 13.46
N TYR A 153 -4.48 16.60 13.77
CA TYR A 153 -4.92 16.87 15.14
C TYR A 153 -4.95 15.64 16.02
N TYR A 154 -5.32 14.48 15.49
CA TYR A 154 -5.59 13.27 16.28
C TYR A 154 -4.62 12.12 16.02
N GLY A 155 -3.86 12.17 14.94
CA GLY A 155 -2.80 11.20 14.68
C GLY A 155 -1.76 11.18 15.80
N ALA A 156 -0.93 10.17 15.81
CA ALA A 156 0.07 9.97 16.86
C ALA A 156 0.87 11.25 17.16
N LEU A 157 0.91 11.65 18.43
CA LEU A 157 1.55 12.87 18.92
C LEU A 157 0.88 14.20 18.53
N GLY A 158 -0.28 14.15 17.87
CA GLY A 158 -1.07 15.34 17.53
C GLY A 158 -1.62 16.05 18.77
N VAL A 159 -1.97 17.32 18.62
CA VAL A 159 -2.39 18.18 19.75
C VAL A 159 -3.68 17.72 20.45
N GLY A 160 -4.58 17.05 19.73
CA GLY A 160 -5.83 16.45 20.26
C GLY A 160 -5.75 14.95 20.46
N SER A 161 -4.58 14.35 20.27
CA SER A 161 -4.37 12.90 20.35
C SER A 161 -4.32 12.37 21.78
N ALA A 162 -4.79 11.14 21.97
CA ALA A 162 -4.56 10.39 23.21
C ALA A 162 -3.07 10.11 23.49
N GLN A 163 -2.22 10.19 22.45
CA GLN A 163 -0.76 10.09 22.55
C GLN A 163 -0.06 11.45 22.58
N SER A 164 -0.79 12.55 22.82
CA SER A 164 -0.20 13.89 22.88
C SER A 164 0.83 13.99 24.00
N LEU A 165 1.97 14.61 23.70
CA LEU A 165 3.04 14.96 24.66
C LEU A 165 3.03 16.46 25.00
N GLY A 166 1.90 17.13 24.77
CA GLY A 166 1.75 18.56 24.92
C GLY A 166 2.14 19.34 23.66
N ASN A 167 2.19 20.67 23.79
CA ASN A 167 2.33 21.58 22.65
C ASN A 167 3.78 21.97 22.32
N PHE A 168 4.76 21.42 23.06
CA PHE A 168 6.17 21.80 22.87
C PHE A 168 6.86 20.87 21.88
N ARG A 169 7.05 21.37 20.65
CA ARG A 169 7.69 20.65 19.55
C ARG A 169 9.05 20.02 19.91
N TRP A 170 9.86 20.69 20.74
CA TRP A 170 11.16 20.18 21.15
C TRP A 170 11.03 18.91 22.03
N ILE A 171 9.99 18.83 22.88
CA ILE A 171 9.70 17.63 23.70
C ILE A 171 9.35 16.46 22.78
N ILE A 172 8.48 16.69 21.79
CA ILE A 172 8.07 15.65 20.84
C ILE A 172 9.28 15.15 20.04
N LYS A 173 10.12 16.06 19.53
CA LYS A 173 11.35 15.69 18.82
C LYS A 173 12.34 14.93 19.72
N ALA A 174 12.50 15.33 20.98
CA ALA A 174 13.34 14.63 21.94
C ALA A 174 12.79 13.22 22.22
N TYR A 175 11.47 13.09 22.45
CA TYR A 175 10.80 11.80 22.60
C TYR A 175 11.03 10.87 21.42
N LEU A 176 10.82 11.34 20.19
CA LEU A 176 11.06 10.56 18.98
C LEU A 176 12.51 10.08 18.89
N LYS A 177 13.47 10.95 19.21
CA LYS A 177 14.90 10.62 19.19
C LYS A 177 15.28 9.59 20.26
N LEU A 178 14.64 9.64 21.43
CA LEU A 178 14.90 8.72 22.55
C LEU A 178 14.36 7.30 22.28
N GLN A 179 13.47 7.11 21.33
CA GLN A 179 12.93 5.79 20.95
C GLN A 179 14.01 4.79 20.49
N SER A 180 15.17 5.27 20.06
CA SER A 180 16.32 4.42 19.71
C SER A 180 17.05 3.82 20.92
N ILE A 181 16.75 4.31 22.15
CA ILE A 181 17.37 3.90 23.41
C ILE A 181 16.46 2.89 24.11
N LYS A 182 16.96 1.67 24.34
CA LYS A 182 16.17 0.57 24.92
C LYS A 182 15.75 0.82 26.36
N VAL A 183 16.59 1.49 27.16
CA VAL A 183 16.25 1.93 28.53
C VAL A 183 15.07 2.91 28.49
N PHE A 184 15.02 3.80 27.52
CA PHE A 184 13.89 4.71 27.36
C PHE A 184 12.60 3.95 27.00
N LEU A 185 12.68 2.96 26.10
CA LEU A 185 11.53 2.11 25.77
C LEU A 185 11.02 1.36 27.02
N LEU A 186 11.92 0.81 27.84
CA LEU A 186 11.56 0.14 29.09
C LEU A 186 10.82 1.10 30.03
N LEU A 187 11.36 2.31 30.24
CA LEU A 187 10.74 3.32 31.09
C LEU A 187 9.36 3.73 30.56
N ARG A 188 9.24 3.98 29.28
CA ARG A 188 7.97 4.27 28.62
C ARG A 188 6.93 3.17 28.85
N ASP A 189 7.32 1.92 28.60
CA ASP A 189 6.44 0.76 28.75
C ASP A 189 6.03 0.54 30.20
N CYS A 190 6.93 0.77 31.17
CA CYS A 190 6.61 0.75 32.59
C CYS A 190 5.60 1.84 32.97
N ILE A 191 5.76 3.06 32.46
CA ILE A 191 4.82 4.16 32.71
C ILE A 191 3.44 3.82 32.16
N GLU A 192 3.37 3.34 30.92
CA GLU A 192 2.09 2.96 30.30
C GLU A 192 1.44 1.78 31.02
N TRP A 193 2.22 0.76 31.41
CA TRP A 193 1.71 -0.36 32.21
C TRP A 193 1.13 0.11 33.53
N THR A 194 1.83 1.01 34.26
CA THR A 194 1.32 1.56 35.53
C THR A 194 0.04 2.34 35.31
N LYS A 195 -0.07 3.19 34.28
CA LYS A 195 -1.32 3.89 33.95
C LYS A 195 -2.48 2.91 33.75
N ILE A 196 -2.27 1.83 32.96
CA ILE A 196 -3.28 0.80 32.73
C ILE A 196 -3.68 0.10 34.03
N GLN A 197 -2.74 -0.25 34.90
CA GLN A 197 -3.08 -0.88 36.19
C GLN A 197 -3.85 0.08 37.12
N PHE A 198 -3.43 1.34 37.18
CA PHE A 198 -4.15 2.36 37.99
C PHE A 198 -5.57 2.61 37.44
N SER A 199 -5.75 2.69 36.12
CA SER A 199 -7.08 2.86 35.50
C SER A 199 -8.02 1.70 35.87
N LYS A 200 -7.54 0.46 35.86
CA LYS A 200 -8.32 -0.72 36.29
C LYS A 200 -8.75 -0.70 37.76
N ILE A 201 -7.93 -0.10 38.60
CA ILE A 201 -8.19 -0.04 40.06
C ILE A 201 -9.19 1.07 40.40
N PHE A 202 -9.01 2.25 39.80
CA PHE A 202 -9.77 3.46 40.17
C PHE A 202 -11.01 3.71 39.31
N TYR A 203 -11.07 3.18 38.08
CA TYR A 203 -12.21 3.30 37.19
C TYR A 203 -12.81 1.92 36.92
N LYS A 204 -13.56 1.40 37.92
CA LYS A 204 -14.46 0.26 37.76
C LYS A 204 -15.55 0.63 36.73
N GLY A 205 -15.32 0.37 35.44
CA GLY A 205 -16.29 0.62 34.39
C GLY A 205 -15.75 1.21 33.08
N SER A 206 -14.48 1.63 33.01
CA SER A 206 -13.85 2.02 31.74
C SER A 206 -12.95 0.91 31.20
N GLU A 207 -13.52 -0.28 30.97
CA GLU A 207 -12.89 -1.17 29.99
C GLU A 207 -12.87 -0.42 28.66
N ILE A 208 -11.67 -0.24 28.09
CA ILE A 208 -11.57 0.19 26.69
C ILE A 208 -12.41 -0.81 25.91
N ASP A 209 -13.53 -0.35 25.37
CA ASP A 209 -14.41 -1.20 24.57
C ASP A 209 -13.58 -1.92 23.53
N PRO A 210 -13.47 -3.26 23.55
CA PRO A 210 -12.70 -4.00 22.57
C PRO A 210 -13.19 -3.75 21.13
N SER A 211 -14.45 -3.32 20.98
CA SER A 211 -15.07 -2.97 19.70
C SER A 211 -14.78 -1.54 19.25
N ALA A 212 -14.20 -0.68 20.12
CA ALA A 212 -13.89 0.71 19.79
C ALA A 212 -12.97 0.81 18.58
N THR A 213 -13.35 1.66 17.64
CA THR A 213 -12.57 1.90 16.41
C THR A 213 -11.23 2.57 16.73
N LEU A 214 -10.29 2.50 15.79
CA LEU A 214 -9.03 3.24 15.92
C LEU A 214 -9.29 4.74 16.08
N MET A 215 -10.26 5.31 15.34
CA MET A 215 -10.67 6.72 15.46
C MET A 215 -11.08 7.07 16.88
N GLU A 216 -11.86 6.23 17.53
CA GLU A 216 -12.31 6.45 18.91
C GLU A 216 -11.17 6.42 19.93
N ARG A 217 -10.19 5.54 19.71
CA ARG A 217 -9.05 5.34 20.62
C ARG A 217 -8.00 6.44 20.54
N ILE A 218 -7.84 7.09 19.38
CA ILE A 218 -6.81 8.11 19.19
C ILE A 218 -7.23 9.49 19.65
N VAL A 219 -8.52 9.77 19.83
CA VAL A 219 -9.05 11.08 20.20
C VAL A 219 -9.11 11.25 21.71
N ALA A 220 -8.35 12.21 22.25
CA ALA A 220 -8.47 12.68 23.64
C ALA A 220 -9.39 13.91 23.73
N GLU A 221 -9.11 14.94 22.93
CA GLU A 221 -9.89 16.18 22.86
C GLU A 221 -10.83 16.15 21.65
N GLN A 222 -12.12 15.98 21.89
CA GLN A 222 -13.10 15.82 20.81
C GLN A 222 -13.50 17.14 20.16
N THR A 223 -13.21 18.26 20.82
CA THR A 223 -13.72 19.58 20.41
C THR A 223 -12.58 20.55 20.21
N ILE A 224 -12.21 20.76 18.96
CA ILE A 224 -11.16 21.72 18.55
C ILE A 224 -11.80 22.77 17.61
N PRO A 225 -12.39 23.86 18.17
CA PRO A 225 -13.00 24.89 17.35
C PRO A 225 -11.98 25.60 16.44
N SER A 226 -12.44 26.08 15.29
CA SER A 226 -11.63 26.95 14.43
C SER A 226 -11.15 28.17 15.19
N GLY A 227 -9.88 28.57 15.00
CA GLY A 227 -9.25 29.68 15.71
C GLY A 227 -8.94 29.46 17.20
N SER A 228 -9.21 28.26 17.74
CA SER A 228 -8.78 27.93 19.11
C SER A 228 -7.26 27.76 19.18
N SER A 229 -6.68 27.87 20.38
CA SER A 229 -5.24 27.66 20.58
C SER A 229 -4.77 26.27 20.12
N LEU A 230 -5.57 25.21 20.33
CA LEU A 230 -5.26 23.87 19.82
C LEU A 230 -5.32 23.80 18.30
N PHE A 231 -6.27 24.51 17.69
CA PHE A 231 -6.36 24.61 16.22
C PHE A 231 -5.10 25.26 15.63
N GLU A 232 -4.70 26.42 16.18
CA GLU A 232 -3.51 27.13 15.70
C GLU A 232 -2.22 26.36 15.94
N ASN A 233 -2.10 25.66 17.10
CA ASN A 233 -0.96 24.79 17.39
C ASN A 233 -0.85 23.63 16.38
N GLY A 234 -1.97 22.98 16.04
CA GLY A 234 -1.99 21.92 15.04
C GLY A 234 -1.59 22.43 13.65
N LYS A 235 -2.07 23.61 13.27
CA LYS A 235 -1.70 24.28 12.02
C LYS A 235 -0.20 24.60 11.95
N GLN A 236 0.34 25.20 13.01
CA GLN A 236 1.77 25.50 13.09
C GLN A 236 2.62 24.23 13.05
N GLN A 237 2.23 23.20 13.80
CA GLN A 237 2.87 21.90 13.81
C GLN A 237 2.95 21.31 12.40
N PHE A 238 1.83 21.29 11.66
CA PHE A 238 1.76 20.81 10.30
C PHE A 238 2.73 21.54 9.38
N GLN A 239 2.65 22.90 9.37
CA GLN A 239 3.50 23.73 8.54
C GLN A 239 4.99 23.48 8.81
N GLU A 240 5.41 23.50 10.08
CA GLU A 240 6.82 23.35 10.46
C GLU A 240 7.36 21.94 10.18
N ASN A 241 6.51 20.90 10.30
CA ASN A 241 6.93 19.53 10.04
C ASN A 241 7.06 19.26 8.53
N ILE A 242 6.10 19.69 7.72
CA ILE A 242 6.19 19.57 6.25
C ILE A 242 7.36 20.39 5.71
N ASP A 243 7.56 21.62 6.20
CA ASP A 243 8.73 22.44 5.85
C ASP A 243 10.06 21.72 6.15
N ALA A 244 10.18 21.10 7.33
CA ALA A 244 11.38 20.35 7.70
C ALA A 244 11.59 19.07 6.86
N ILE A 245 10.51 18.37 6.48
CA ILE A 245 10.59 17.20 5.58
C ILE A 245 11.11 17.63 4.21
N ILE A 246 10.55 18.71 3.64
CA ILE A 246 10.99 19.24 2.34
C ILE A 246 12.46 19.62 2.39
N GLN A 247 12.90 20.34 3.44
CA GLN A 247 14.30 20.74 3.59
C GLN A 247 15.23 19.52 3.64
N ARG A 248 14.90 18.50 4.43
CA ARG A 248 15.71 17.26 4.51
C ARG A 248 15.82 16.56 3.17
N ALA A 249 14.71 16.40 2.46
CA ALA A 249 14.69 15.78 1.14
C ALA A 249 15.56 16.56 0.14
N LYS A 250 15.37 17.88 0.04
CA LYS A 250 16.13 18.74 -0.89
C LYS A 250 17.63 18.77 -0.57
N ASN A 251 18.00 18.80 0.71
CA ASN A 251 19.41 18.77 1.14
C ASN A 251 20.12 17.47 0.75
N ASN A 252 19.35 16.40 0.48
CA ASN A 252 19.85 15.11 0.02
C ASN A 252 19.59 14.87 -1.50
N GLY A 253 19.22 15.91 -2.25
CA GLY A 253 19.02 15.82 -3.70
C GLY A 253 17.74 15.10 -4.11
N VAL A 254 16.80 14.89 -3.19
CA VAL A 254 15.54 14.17 -3.44
C VAL A 254 14.46 15.16 -3.87
N GLN A 255 13.77 14.86 -4.98
CA GLN A 255 12.64 15.64 -5.45
C GLN A 255 11.44 15.45 -4.52
N VAL A 256 10.63 16.49 -4.33
CA VAL A 256 9.42 16.43 -3.49
C VAL A 256 8.21 16.86 -4.30
N VAL A 257 7.13 16.11 -4.18
CA VAL A 257 5.81 16.44 -4.72
C VAL A 257 4.82 16.48 -3.57
N LEU A 258 4.20 17.63 -3.35
CA LEU A 258 3.10 17.78 -2.42
C LEU A 258 1.77 17.52 -3.13
N SER A 259 0.72 17.23 -2.38
CA SER A 259 -0.63 17.12 -2.93
C SER A 259 -1.62 17.87 -2.07
N GLU A 260 -2.57 18.55 -2.72
CA GLU A 260 -3.76 19.03 -2.04
C GLU A 260 -4.55 17.86 -1.44
N LEU A 261 -5.28 18.13 -0.37
CA LEU A 261 -6.10 17.19 0.36
C LEU A 261 -7.56 17.34 -0.04
N VAL A 262 -8.24 16.22 -0.25
CA VAL A 262 -9.67 16.18 -0.58
C VAL A 262 -10.46 15.44 0.48
N SER A 263 -11.69 15.88 0.73
CA SER A 263 -12.61 15.24 1.65
C SER A 263 -14.05 15.32 1.12
N ASN A 264 -14.93 14.48 1.64
CA ASN A 264 -16.35 14.52 1.36
C ASN A 264 -16.95 15.76 2.01
N ILE A 265 -17.24 16.78 1.21
CA ILE A 265 -17.83 18.03 1.69
C ILE A 265 -19.37 18.02 1.57
N ARG A 266 -19.89 17.29 0.56
CA ARG A 266 -21.32 17.31 0.23
C ARG A 266 -22.15 16.32 1.03
N ASP A 267 -21.68 15.06 1.13
CA ASP A 267 -22.47 13.97 1.67
C ASP A 267 -22.05 13.54 3.09
N GLN A 268 -21.05 14.25 3.65
CA GLN A 268 -20.63 14.10 5.04
C GLN A 268 -20.94 15.36 5.83
N GLU A 269 -21.98 15.31 6.64
CA GLU A 269 -22.29 16.43 7.55
C GLU A 269 -21.18 16.60 8.61
N PRO A 270 -21.03 17.82 9.19
CA PRO A 270 -20.13 18.04 10.30
C PRO A 270 -20.41 17.12 11.48
N PHE A 271 -19.36 16.52 12.05
CA PHE A 271 -19.49 15.60 13.18
C PHE A 271 -19.86 16.32 14.49
N ILE A 272 -19.18 17.45 14.77
CA ILE A 272 -19.45 18.27 15.95
C ILE A 272 -19.65 19.72 15.53
N SER A 273 -20.84 20.22 15.81
CA SER A 273 -21.26 21.57 15.46
C SER A 273 -21.39 22.42 16.72
N ILE A 274 -20.64 23.51 16.77
CA ILE A 274 -20.66 24.49 17.86
C ILE A 274 -21.26 25.77 17.34
N GLU A 275 -22.20 26.35 18.07
CA GLU A 275 -22.75 27.66 17.75
C GLU A 275 -21.80 28.78 18.17
N ASP A 276 -21.57 29.73 17.29
CA ASP A 276 -20.86 30.97 17.60
C ASP A 276 -21.78 31.99 18.26
N LYS A 277 -21.24 33.19 18.56
CA LYS A 277 -22.00 34.28 19.20
C LYS A 277 -23.14 34.84 18.35
N GLU A 278 -23.10 34.59 17.04
CA GLU A 278 -24.08 35.01 16.05
C GLU A 278 -25.11 33.93 15.73
N GLY A 279 -25.05 32.77 16.42
CA GLY A 279 -25.93 31.62 16.21
C GLY A 279 -25.62 30.82 14.95
N GLN A 280 -24.43 31.05 14.32
CA GLN A 280 -23.98 30.24 13.20
C GLN A 280 -23.23 29.00 13.71
N SER A 281 -23.45 27.89 13.03
CA SER A 281 -22.81 26.63 13.39
C SER A 281 -22.44 25.85 12.12
N ALA A 282 -21.51 24.91 12.22
CA ALA A 282 -21.12 24.04 11.12
C ALA A 282 -22.36 23.39 10.47
N LYS A 283 -23.31 22.93 11.28
CA LYS A 283 -24.56 22.28 10.80
C LYS A 283 -25.52 23.27 10.12
N SER A 284 -25.67 24.48 10.65
CA SER A 284 -26.52 25.49 10.03
C SER A 284 -25.98 25.91 8.66
N ILE A 285 -24.66 26.10 8.53
CA ILE A 285 -23.98 26.40 7.27
C ILE A 285 -24.09 25.24 6.27
N TYR A 286 -23.93 24.01 6.73
CA TYR A 286 -24.10 22.81 5.90
C TYR A 286 -25.53 22.72 5.32
N ASN A 287 -26.55 22.96 6.15
CA ASN A 287 -27.94 22.98 5.71
C ASN A 287 -28.20 24.11 4.71
N LEU A 288 -27.60 25.28 4.91
CA LEU A 288 -27.66 26.39 3.95
C LEU A 288 -27.04 25.99 2.61
N ALA A 289 -25.89 25.28 2.62
CA ALA A 289 -25.26 24.80 1.41
C ALA A 289 -26.20 23.90 0.60
N HIS A 290 -26.90 22.96 1.26
CA HIS A 290 -27.91 22.13 0.61
C HIS A 290 -29.07 22.95 0.03
N GLN A 291 -29.56 23.95 0.74
CA GLN A 291 -30.63 24.82 0.24
C GLN A 291 -30.21 25.58 -1.00
N LEU A 292 -28.97 26.09 -1.02
CA LEU A 292 -28.39 26.79 -2.17
C LEU A 292 -28.19 25.84 -3.36
N GLU A 293 -27.74 24.61 -3.11
CA GLU A 293 -27.62 23.58 -4.15
C GLU A 293 -28.98 23.29 -4.81
N VAL A 294 -30.04 23.10 -4.03
CA VAL A 294 -31.41 22.90 -4.55
C VAL A 294 -31.89 24.07 -5.38
N LYS A 295 -31.47 25.30 -5.03
CA LYS A 295 -31.79 26.52 -5.81
C LYS A 295 -30.95 26.68 -7.07
N GLY A 296 -29.95 25.84 -7.30
CA GLY A 296 -28.99 25.96 -8.41
C GLY A 296 -27.89 26.99 -8.20
N GLU A 297 -27.73 27.54 -6.99
CA GLU A 297 -26.70 28.50 -6.63
C GLU A 297 -25.38 27.77 -6.27
N TYR A 298 -24.82 27.03 -7.24
CA TYR A 298 -23.74 26.07 -7.01
C TYR A 298 -22.46 26.68 -6.42
N GLU A 299 -22.04 27.87 -6.87
CA GLU A 299 -20.83 28.50 -6.33
C GLU A 299 -21.01 28.94 -4.85
N ASN A 300 -22.21 29.42 -4.50
CA ASN A 300 -22.54 29.73 -3.11
C ASN A 300 -22.65 28.46 -2.27
N ALA A 301 -23.29 27.41 -2.79
CA ALA A 301 -23.39 26.11 -2.13
C ALA A 301 -22.00 25.53 -1.84
N LYS A 302 -21.09 25.55 -2.84
CA LYS A 302 -19.73 25.03 -2.69
C LYS A 302 -18.97 25.76 -1.57
N ARG A 303 -18.98 27.09 -1.57
CA ARG A 303 -18.33 27.88 -0.50
C ARG A 303 -18.87 27.50 0.89
N ASN A 304 -20.17 27.30 1.02
CA ASN A 304 -20.77 26.95 2.30
C ASN A 304 -20.46 25.49 2.70
N TYR A 305 -20.36 24.54 1.76
CA TYR A 305 -19.90 23.18 2.08
C TYR A 305 -18.47 23.17 2.63
N TYR A 306 -17.54 23.90 2.01
CA TYR A 306 -16.17 24.04 2.52
C TYR A 306 -16.14 24.73 3.88
N LEU A 307 -16.89 25.82 4.06
CA LEU A 307 -17.00 26.51 5.34
C LEU A 307 -17.57 25.63 6.44
N ALA A 308 -18.62 24.85 6.15
CA ALA A 308 -19.20 23.90 7.11
C ALA A 308 -18.19 22.83 7.55
N LYS A 309 -17.38 22.31 6.60
CA LYS A 309 -16.28 21.40 6.90
C LYS A 309 -15.24 22.05 7.81
N ASP A 310 -14.87 23.29 7.53
CA ASP A 310 -13.84 24.01 8.31
C ASP A 310 -14.32 24.44 9.68
N LEU A 311 -15.63 24.58 9.89
CA LEU A 311 -16.25 24.84 11.19
C LEU A 311 -16.52 23.58 12.01
N ASP A 312 -16.37 22.38 11.43
CA ASP A 312 -16.53 21.12 12.15
C ASP A 312 -15.50 21.03 13.29
N ALA A 313 -15.95 20.98 14.54
CA ALA A 313 -15.06 20.98 15.68
C ALA A 313 -14.37 19.62 15.93
N LEU A 314 -14.82 18.55 15.30
CA LEU A 314 -14.12 17.27 15.29
C LEU A 314 -13.27 17.15 14.01
N ARG A 315 -11.99 17.37 14.13
CA ARG A 315 -11.02 17.61 13.06
C ARG A 315 -10.52 16.35 12.33
N PHE A 316 -11.43 15.47 11.90
CA PHE A 316 -11.06 14.33 11.05
C PHE A 316 -10.92 14.69 9.55
N ARG A 317 -11.40 15.85 9.14
CA ARG A 317 -11.17 16.40 7.80
C ARG A 317 -10.20 17.57 7.91
N ALA A 318 -9.15 17.57 7.09
CA ALA A 318 -8.19 18.65 7.04
C ALA A 318 -8.90 19.99 6.70
N PRO A 319 -8.63 21.08 7.43
CA PRO A 319 -9.14 22.39 7.08
C PRO A 319 -8.47 22.92 5.79
N GLU A 320 -9.16 23.83 5.06
CA GLU A 320 -8.61 24.42 3.82
C GLU A 320 -7.33 25.21 4.05
N GLU A 321 -7.08 25.65 5.26
CA GLU A 321 -5.82 26.28 5.65
C GLU A 321 -4.61 25.35 5.43
N PHE A 322 -4.78 24.02 5.56
CA PHE A 322 -3.70 23.07 5.27
C PHE A 322 -3.39 23.02 3.77
N ASN A 323 -4.39 23.06 2.91
CA ASN A 323 -4.19 23.18 1.48
C ASN A 323 -3.47 24.49 1.12
N SER A 324 -3.79 25.59 1.80
CA SER A 324 -3.10 26.87 1.63
C SER A 324 -1.63 26.78 2.06
N ILE A 325 -1.33 26.17 3.21
CA ILE A 325 0.04 25.91 3.68
C ILE A 325 0.81 25.07 2.65
N LEU A 326 0.22 24.00 2.12
CA LEU A 326 0.87 23.15 1.11
C LEU A 326 1.20 23.91 -0.16
N ARG A 327 0.29 24.78 -0.66
CA ARG A 327 0.53 25.66 -1.82
C ARG A 327 1.64 26.67 -1.55
N GLU A 328 1.66 27.27 -0.36
CA GLU A 328 2.70 28.22 0.05
C GLU A 328 4.07 27.55 0.14
N LEU A 329 4.15 26.37 0.73
CA LEU A 329 5.39 25.59 0.81
C LEU A 329 5.85 25.14 -0.59
N ALA A 330 4.95 24.68 -1.46
CA ALA A 330 5.28 24.34 -2.83
C ALA A 330 5.87 25.54 -3.59
N LYS A 331 5.27 26.72 -3.44
CA LYS A 331 5.79 27.98 -4.01
C LYS A 331 7.13 28.37 -3.41
N LYS A 332 7.27 28.33 -2.07
CA LYS A 332 8.51 28.67 -1.35
C LYS A 332 9.71 27.84 -1.83
N TYR A 333 9.50 26.54 -2.05
CA TYR A 333 10.57 25.62 -2.43
C TYR A 333 10.67 25.39 -3.94
N ASN A 334 9.78 25.98 -4.74
CA ASN A 334 9.65 25.75 -6.17
C ASN A 334 9.58 24.24 -6.50
N ILE A 335 8.62 23.54 -5.88
CA ILE A 335 8.35 22.12 -6.05
C ILE A 335 6.94 21.89 -6.57
N PRO A 336 6.67 20.75 -7.24
CA PRO A 336 5.34 20.38 -7.70
C PRO A 336 4.32 20.26 -6.57
N ILE A 337 3.09 20.70 -6.84
CA ILE A 337 1.90 20.36 -6.04
C ILE A 337 0.84 19.76 -6.95
N VAL A 338 0.30 18.62 -6.56
CA VAL A 338 -0.79 17.94 -7.27
C VAL A 338 -2.10 18.70 -6.99
N PRO A 339 -2.80 19.22 -8.00
CA PRO A 339 -4.04 19.96 -7.83
C PRO A 339 -5.25 19.02 -7.64
N THR A 340 -5.18 18.17 -6.61
CA THR A 340 -6.13 17.07 -6.37
C THR A 340 -7.57 17.55 -6.25
N ILE A 341 -7.79 18.72 -5.63
CA ILE A 341 -9.13 19.32 -5.51
C ILE A 341 -9.77 19.48 -6.88
N SER A 342 -9.04 20.08 -7.83
CA SER A 342 -9.56 20.30 -9.19
C SER A 342 -9.92 19.00 -9.91
N TYR A 343 -9.10 17.95 -9.75
CA TYR A 343 -9.40 16.63 -10.33
C TYR A 343 -10.69 16.05 -9.77
N PHE A 344 -10.86 16.10 -8.44
CA PHE A 344 -12.04 15.55 -7.78
C PHE A 344 -13.29 16.40 -8.06
N GLU A 345 -13.19 17.71 -8.05
CA GLU A 345 -14.31 18.59 -8.39
C GLU A 345 -14.80 18.35 -9.82
N ASN A 346 -13.91 18.23 -10.79
CA ASN A 346 -14.27 18.02 -12.20
C ASN A 346 -14.98 16.68 -12.45
N GLU A 347 -14.67 15.65 -11.66
CA GLU A 347 -15.29 14.34 -11.75
C GLU A 347 -16.50 14.15 -10.82
N SER A 348 -16.80 15.15 -10.00
CA SER A 348 -17.94 15.14 -9.08
C SER A 348 -19.17 15.82 -9.69
N PRO A 349 -20.39 15.32 -9.43
CA PRO A 349 -21.62 16.00 -9.82
C PRO A 349 -21.67 17.45 -9.29
N ASN A 350 -21.98 18.38 -10.16
CA ASN A 350 -22.01 19.83 -9.86
C ASN A 350 -20.73 20.37 -9.22
N LYS A 351 -19.59 19.68 -9.38
CA LYS A 351 -18.29 19.99 -8.76
C LYS A 351 -18.30 19.92 -7.22
N PHE A 352 -19.19 19.15 -6.63
CA PHE A 352 -19.23 18.90 -5.18
C PHE A 352 -18.61 17.56 -4.86
N ILE A 353 -17.45 17.56 -4.20
CA ILE A 353 -16.78 16.34 -3.77
C ILE A 353 -17.67 15.63 -2.73
N GLY A 354 -18.10 14.43 -3.07
CA GLY A 354 -19.03 13.64 -2.28
C GLY A 354 -18.84 12.14 -2.42
N SER A 355 -19.90 11.37 -2.12
CA SER A 355 -19.89 9.90 -2.11
C SER A 355 -19.65 9.26 -3.49
N SER A 356 -19.73 10.04 -4.58
CA SER A 356 -19.35 9.58 -5.91
C SER A 356 -17.86 9.21 -6.02
N LEU A 357 -17.00 9.81 -5.16
CA LEU A 357 -15.55 9.61 -5.16
C LEU A 357 -14.96 9.26 -3.79
N ILE A 358 -15.66 9.53 -2.68
CA ILE A 358 -15.19 9.32 -1.32
C ILE A 358 -16.22 8.50 -0.53
N LEU A 359 -15.77 7.42 0.12
CA LEU A 359 -16.64 6.43 0.79
C LEU A 359 -17.36 6.98 2.03
N GLU A 360 -16.66 7.81 2.81
CA GLU A 360 -17.19 8.43 4.03
C GLU A 360 -16.65 9.86 4.16
N HIS A 361 -15.83 10.22 5.12
CA HIS A 361 -15.34 11.59 5.30
C HIS A 361 -14.08 11.92 4.48
N VAL A 362 -13.11 10.96 4.30
CA VAL A 362 -11.80 11.21 3.66
C VAL A 362 -11.26 10.10 2.77
N HIS A 363 -11.77 8.87 2.85
CA HIS A 363 -11.18 7.76 2.12
C HIS A 363 -11.80 7.65 0.71
N PRO A 364 -10.98 7.72 -0.35
CA PRO A 364 -11.46 7.56 -1.71
C PRO A 364 -12.11 6.19 -1.95
N ASN A 365 -13.13 6.16 -2.79
CA ASN A 365 -13.57 4.91 -3.40
C ASN A 365 -12.60 4.52 -4.54
N ILE A 366 -12.87 3.40 -5.22
CA ILE A 366 -12.02 2.89 -6.31
C ILE A 366 -11.77 3.96 -7.39
N LYS A 367 -12.83 4.67 -7.84
CA LYS A 367 -12.72 5.76 -8.81
C LYS A 367 -11.89 6.92 -8.26
N GLY A 368 -12.06 7.25 -6.99
CA GLY A 368 -11.29 8.30 -6.31
C GLY A 368 -9.81 7.96 -6.18
N TYR A 369 -9.45 6.70 -5.86
CA TYR A 369 -8.05 6.25 -5.83
C TYR A 369 -7.39 6.29 -7.20
N PHE A 370 -8.12 5.88 -8.24
CA PHE A 370 -7.64 6.00 -9.61
C PHE A 370 -7.41 7.47 -9.99
N LEU A 371 -8.34 8.34 -9.65
CA LEU A 371 -8.25 9.76 -9.93
C LEU A 371 -7.07 10.42 -9.21
N LEU A 372 -6.83 10.02 -7.96
CA LEU A 372 -5.67 10.47 -7.18
C LEU A 372 -4.35 10.02 -7.84
N ALA A 373 -4.27 8.76 -8.24
CA ALA A 373 -3.10 8.23 -8.97
C ALA A 373 -2.87 8.96 -10.30
N LYS A 374 -3.95 9.24 -11.04
CA LYS A 374 -3.92 10.02 -12.30
C LYS A 374 -3.38 11.43 -12.07
N ALA A 375 -3.85 12.11 -11.05
CA ALA A 375 -3.40 13.46 -10.72
C ALA A 375 -1.89 13.50 -10.38
N PHE A 376 -1.39 12.52 -9.60
CA PHE A 376 0.04 12.37 -9.35
C PHE A 376 0.83 12.06 -10.63
N TYR A 377 0.33 11.13 -11.44
CA TYR A 377 0.99 10.74 -12.70
C TYR A 377 1.16 11.94 -13.64
N GLU A 378 0.07 12.68 -13.90
CA GLU A 378 0.10 13.84 -14.80
C GLU A 378 0.96 14.99 -14.23
N THR A 379 1.03 15.13 -12.90
CA THR A 379 1.95 16.07 -12.27
C THR A 379 3.41 15.66 -12.48
N ILE A 380 3.76 14.39 -12.23
CA ILE A 380 5.11 13.84 -12.46
C ILE A 380 5.50 13.98 -13.94
N GLN A 381 4.55 13.75 -14.85
CA GLN A 381 4.72 13.91 -16.29
C GLN A 381 4.98 15.38 -16.67
N SER A 382 4.17 16.32 -16.18
CA SER A 382 4.29 17.74 -16.52
C SER A 382 5.63 18.35 -16.09
N TYR A 383 6.18 17.85 -14.98
CA TYR A 383 7.52 18.23 -14.48
C TYR A 383 8.66 17.36 -15.05
N ARG A 384 8.35 16.38 -15.91
CA ARG A 384 9.33 15.48 -16.56
C ARG A 384 10.28 14.81 -15.57
N MET A 385 9.77 14.39 -14.41
CA MET A 385 10.60 13.94 -13.28
C MET A 385 11.37 12.64 -13.57
N ILE A 386 10.87 11.76 -14.43
CA ILE A 386 11.48 10.45 -14.73
C ILE A 386 12.29 10.49 -16.02
N GLY A 387 11.89 11.30 -16.98
CA GLY A 387 12.53 11.40 -18.30
C GLY A 387 11.88 12.47 -19.16
N ASN A 388 12.53 12.81 -20.27
CA ASN A 388 12.02 13.84 -21.20
C ASN A 388 10.96 13.33 -22.18
N GLU A 389 11.03 12.04 -22.52
CA GLU A 389 10.12 11.40 -23.46
C GLU A 389 9.05 10.63 -22.69
N TRP A 390 7.80 11.07 -22.82
CA TRP A 390 6.64 10.44 -22.22
C TRP A 390 5.74 9.90 -23.32
N PRO A 391 5.29 8.64 -23.23
CA PRO A 391 4.36 8.09 -24.23
C PRO A 391 3.00 8.80 -24.12
N SER A 392 2.42 9.05 -25.29
CA SER A 392 1.20 9.83 -25.45
C SER A 392 -0.01 9.02 -25.10
N ASN A 393 -0.30 8.28 -24.22
CA ASN A 393 -1.60 7.63 -23.87
C ASN A 393 -1.49 6.47 -22.85
N CYS A 394 -0.65 6.56 -21.82
CA CYS A 394 -0.50 5.45 -20.86
C CYS A 394 -1.58 5.41 -19.76
N ILE A 395 -2.57 6.31 -19.77
CA ILE A 395 -3.42 6.51 -18.57
C ILE A 395 -4.76 5.77 -18.60
N ASP A 396 -5.31 5.40 -19.76
CA ASP A 396 -6.76 5.43 -19.84
C ASP A 396 -7.55 4.15 -19.56
N GLN A 397 -7.03 2.95 -19.54
CA GLN A 397 -7.93 1.79 -19.33
C GLN A 397 -7.35 0.59 -18.59
N GLU A 398 -6.05 0.41 -18.53
CA GLU A 398 -5.45 -0.81 -17.95
C GLU A 398 -5.20 -0.74 -16.43
N TRP A 399 -5.43 0.39 -15.79
CA TRP A 399 -5.07 0.61 -14.39
C TRP A 399 -6.01 -0.06 -13.39
N ASN A 400 -7.22 -0.39 -13.84
CA ASN A 400 -8.29 -0.94 -12.98
C ASN A 400 -8.23 -2.48 -12.83
N HIS A 401 -7.29 -3.15 -13.48
CA HIS A 401 -7.28 -4.61 -13.62
C HIS A 401 -6.77 -5.40 -12.40
N GLY A 402 -6.69 -4.80 -11.22
CA GLY A 402 -6.23 -5.49 -10.01
C GLY A 402 -7.31 -5.74 -8.97
N LEU A 403 -8.50 -5.16 -9.14
CA LEU A 403 -9.57 -5.25 -8.15
C LEU A 403 -10.57 -6.32 -8.51
N THR A 404 -10.99 -7.05 -7.49
CA THR A 404 -11.96 -8.13 -7.61
C THR A 404 -13.28 -7.77 -6.95
N GLU A 405 -14.27 -8.64 -7.13
CA GLU A 405 -15.53 -8.55 -6.38
C GLU A 405 -15.28 -8.66 -4.86
N LEU A 406 -14.28 -9.47 -4.45
CA LEU A 406 -13.90 -9.60 -3.04
C LEU A 406 -13.43 -8.27 -2.45
N ASP A 407 -12.55 -7.54 -3.14
CA ASP A 407 -12.08 -6.22 -2.68
C ASP A 407 -13.24 -5.25 -2.47
N SER A 408 -14.18 -5.21 -3.40
CA SER A 408 -15.33 -4.31 -3.36
C SER A 408 -16.28 -4.66 -2.22
N VAL A 409 -16.58 -5.94 -2.03
CA VAL A 409 -17.45 -6.42 -0.96
C VAL A 409 -16.80 -6.22 0.40
N TYR A 410 -15.52 -6.58 0.53
CA TYR A 410 -14.74 -6.37 1.75
C TYR A 410 -14.75 -4.90 2.16
N SER A 411 -14.44 -4.00 1.22
CA SER A 411 -14.44 -2.57 1.49
C SER A 411 -15.81 -2.06 1.94
N THR A 412 -16.89 -2.54 1.31
CA THR A 412 -18.25 -2.18 1.67
C THR A 412 -18.57 -2.57 3.12
N ILE A 413 -18.22 -3.80 3.52
CA ILE A 413 -18.45 -4.30 4.88
C ILE A 413 -17.63 -3.50 5.89
N VAL A 414 -16.34 -3.24 5.60
CA VAL A 414 -15.46 -2.42 6.48
C VAL A 414 -16.03 -1.01 6.68
N ILE A 415 -16.50 -0.36 5.62
CA ILE A 415 -17.08 0.98 5.71
C ILE A 415 -18.42 0.98 6.46
N GLN A 416 -19.26 -0.04 6.26
CA GLN A 416 -20.50 -0.17 7.03
C GLN A 416 -20.22 -0.37 8.53
N GLN A 417 -19.24 -1.20 8.86
CA GLN A 417 -18.78 -1.36 10.25
C GLN A 417 -18.23 -0.06 10.82
N LEU A 418 -17.42 0.68 10.06
CA LEU A 418 -16.89 1.97 10.49
C LEU A 418 -18.02 2.98 10.74
N LYS A 419 -18.98 3.12 9.81
CA LYS A 419 -20.11 4.03 9.93
C LYS A 419 -21.13 3.63 11.04
N GLY A 420 -21.08 2.39 11.51
CA GLY A 420 -21.83 1.92 12.66
C GLY A 420 -21.21 2.30 14.03
N SER A 421 -20.05 2.98 14.06
CA SER A 421 -19.31 3.37 15.26
C SER A 421 -19.17 4.89 15.35
N TRP A 422 -18.72 5.39 16.51
CA TRP A 422 -18.32 6.78 16.67
C TRP A 422 -17.16 7.11 15.68
N PRO A 423 -17.14 8.30 15.07
CA PRO A 423 -17.99 9.47 15.25
C PRO A 423 -19.26 9.49 14.39
N PHE A 424 -19.48 8.52 13.51
CA PHE A 424 -20.64 8.47 12.62
C PHE A 424 -21.94 8.15 13.40
N GLN A 425 -21.81 7.45 14.53
CA GLN A 425 -22.90 7.18 15.46
C GLN A 425 -22.50 7.68 16.87
N PRO A 426 -23.49 8.03 17.72
CA PRO A 426 -23.22 8.37 19.11
C PRO A 426 -22.50 7.25 19.86
N LYS A 427 -21.54 7.57 20.74
CA LYS A 427 -20.82 6.58 21.58
C LYS A 427 -21.76 5.69 22.42
N SER A 428 -22.94 6.18 22.75
CA SER A 428 -23.95 5.42 23.51
C SER A 428 -24.60 4.28 22.73
N LEU A 429 -24.42 4.25 21.41
CA LEU A 429 -25.00 3.21 20.56
C LEU A 429 -23.92 2.16 20.24
N PRO A 430 -24.08 0.91 20.71
CA PRO A 430 -23.15 -0.16 20.41
C PRO A 430 -23.21 -0.51 18.93
N ASN A 431 -22.04 -0.70 18.32
CA ASN A 431 -21.97 -1.19 16.96
C ASN A 431 -22.29 -2.69 16.90
N ARG A 432 -23.49 -2.99 16.47
CA ARG A 432 -23.96 -4.39 16.33
C ARG A 432 -23.88 -4.92 14.89
N PHE A 433 -23.19 -4.23 14.01
CA PHE A 433 -23.11 -4.63 12.59
C PHE A 433 -22.64 -6.08 12.45
N VAL A 434 -21.56 -6.46 13.14
CA VAL A 434 -20.99 -7.82 13.09
C VAL A 434 -21.96 -8.89 13.62
N GLU A 435 -22.80 -8.56 14.63
CA GLU A 435 -23.78 -9.48 15.20
C GLU A 435 -24.92 -9.81 14.23
N TYR A 436 -25.33 -8.82 13.43
CA TYR A 436 -26.49 -8.92 12.54
C TYR A 436 -26.14 -9.19 11.08
N PHE A 437 -24.88 -8.99 10.68
CA PHE A 437 -24.49 -9.25 9.30
C PHE A 437 -24.63 -10.74 8.96
N ARG A 438 -25.30 -11.04 7.86
CA ARG A 438 -25.50 -12.39 7.36
C ARG A 438 -25.07 -12.42 5.90
N PRO A 439 -23.95 -13.12 5.58
CA PRO A 439 -23.50 -13.25 4.20
C PRO A 439 -24.54 -13.90 3.31
N ALA A 440 -24.84 -13.29 2.17
CA ALA A 440 -25.80 -13.79 1.19
C ALA A 440 -25.16 -14.73 0.15
N ASN A 441 -23.84 -14.66 -0.02
CA ASN A 441 -23.10 -15.44 -1.01
C ASN A 441 -21.67 -15.74 -0.53
N ARG A 442 -20.93 -16.54 -1.33
CA ARG A 442 -19.57 -16.98 -0.98
C ARG A 442 -18.57 -15.84 -0.87
N VAL A 443 -18.70 -14.78 -1.68
CA VAL A 443 -17.81 -13.63 -1.64
C VAL A 443 -17.98 -12.87 -0.33
N GLU A 444 -19.23 -12.60 0.06
CA GLU A 444 -19.56 -11.96 1.33
C GLU A 444 -19.10 -12.80 2.54
N GLU A 445 -19.25 -14.13 2.47
CA GLU A 445 -18.78 -15.04 3.51
C GLU A 445 -17.26 -14.92 3.72
N ILE A 446 -16.51 -14.93 2.62
CA ILE A 446 -15.04 -14.81 2.67
C ILE A 446 -14.65 -13.42 3.13
N ALA A 447 -15.26 -12.35 2.60
CA ALA A 447 -15.00 -10.97 3.01
C ALA A 447 -15.25 -10.76 4.51
N PHE A 448 -16.36 -11.29 5.01
CA PHE A 448 -16.72 -11.20 6.42
C PHE A 448 -15.77 -12.00 7.32
N ARG A 449 -15.31 -13.17 6.85
CA ARG A 449 -14.29 -13.96 7.55
C ARG A 449 -12.96 -13.22 7.68
N VAL A 450 -12.54 -12.44 6.67
CA VAL A 450 -11.34 -11.59 6.74
C VAL A 450 -11.46 -10.59 7.90
N ILE A 451 -12.65 -10.04 8.11
CA ILE A 451 -12.89 -9.05 9.17
C ILE A 451 -12.91 -9.70 10.57
N GLN A 452 -13.51 -10.88 10.68
CA GLN A 452 -13.70 -11.56 11.96
C GLN A 452 -12.46 -12.30 12.47
N SER A 453 -11.59 -12.74 11.57
CA SER A 453 -10.52 -13.67 11.90
C SER A 453 -9.14 -13.02 11.72
N PRO A 454 -8.45 -12.61 12.78
CA PRO A 454 -7.14 -11.95 12.68
C PRO A 454 -6.08 -12.75 11.91
N ASN A 455 -6.22 -14.07 11.86
CA ASN A 455 -5.31 -14.99 11.15
C ASN A 455 -5.74 -15.28 9.71
N PHE A 456 -6.82 -14.68 9.21
CA PHE A 456 -7.30 -14.87 7.84
C PHE A 456 -7.28 -13.52 7.12
N SER A 457 -6.21 -13.27 6.38
CA SER A 457 -5.97 -12.00 5.68
C SER A 457 -6.79 -11.90 4.38
N LEU A 458 -6.84 -10.71 3.79
CA LEU A 458 -7.47 -10.49 2.49
C LEU A 458 -6.81 -11.33 1.39
N GLU A 459 -5.48 -11.49 1.46
CA GLU A 459 -4.73 -12.37 0.55
C GLU A 459 -5.17 -13.84 0.70
N SER A 460 -5.41 -14.30 1.95
CA SER A 460 -5.98 -15.63 2.19
C SER A 460 -7.39 -15.76 1.62
N GLY A 461 -8.15 -14.67 1.64
CA GLY A 461 -9.47 -14.57 1.00
C GLY A 461 -9.40 -14.74 -0.51
N HIS A 462 -8.53 -13.99 -1.18
CA HIS A 462 -8.30 -14.10 -2.61
C HIS A 462 -7.86 -15.52 -3.01
N MET A 463 -6.91 -16.11 -2.29
CA MET A 463 -6.48 -17.49 -2.57
C MET A 463 -7.65 -18.47 -2.43
N THR A 464 -8.42 -18.36 -1.33
CA THR A 464 -9.57 -19.25 -1.08
C THR A 464 -10.64 -19.12 -2.16
N LEU A 465 -10.91 -17.91 -2.61
CA LEU A 465 -11.93 -17.63 -3.62
C LEU A 465 -11.44 -18.03 -5.02
N GLY A 466 -10.17 -17.79 -5.34
CA GLY A 466 -9.54 -18.25 -6.57
C GLY A 466 -9.58 -19.78 -6.70
N ASP A 467 -9.21 -20.52 -5.65
CA ASP A 467 -9.30 -21.98 -5.61
C ASP A 467 -10.76 -22.48 -5.73
N TYR A 468 -11.71 -21.76 -5.15
CA TYR A 468 -13.13 -22.05 -5.28
C TYR A 468 -13.60 -21.88 -6.73
N TYR A 469 -13.29 -20.77 -7.38
CA TYR A 469 -13.67 -20.51 -8.78
C TYR A 469 -12.98 -21.48 -9.74
N GLU A 470 -11.71 -21.82 -9.51
CA GLU A 470 -10.99 -22.81 -10.32
C GLU A 470 -11.67 -24.20 -10.26
N LYS A 471 -12.12 -24.63 -9.07
CA LYS A 471 -12.87 -25.89 -8.89
C LYS A 471 -14.26 -25.85 -9.55
N GLN A 472 -14.90 -24.68 -9.62
CA GLN A 472 -16.18 -24.51 -10.30
C GLN A 472 -16.03 -24.35 -11.83
N GLY A 473 -14.81 -24.28 -12.35
CA GLY A 473 -14.54 -24.06 -13.77
C GLY A 473 -14.78 -22.62 -14.25
N THR A 474 -14.99 -21.67 -13.34
CA THR A 474 -15.10 -20.23 -13.65
C THR A 474 -13.70 -19.60 -13.67
N LEU A 475 -12.95 -19.93 -14.72
CA LEU A 475 -11.52 -19.67 -14.81
C LEU A 475 -11.19 -18.18 -14.85
N ASP A 476 -11.97 -17.38 -15.56
CA ASP A 476 -11.80 -15.91 -15.59
C ASP A 476 -11.82 -15.31 -14.18
N LYS A 477 -12.80 -15.71 -13.35
CA LYS A 477 -12.89 -15.23 -11.96
C LYS A 477 -11.71 -15.72 -11.11
N ALA A 478 -11.28 -16.98 -11.30
CA ALA A 478 -10.12 -17.52 -10.62
C ALA A 478 -8.84 -16.73 -10.97
N PHE A 479 -8.65 -16.41 -12.25
CA PHE A 479 -7.53 -15.60 -12.72
C PHE A 479 -7.52 -14.22 -12.05
N LEU A 480 -8.67 -13.54 -11.95
CA LEU A 480 -8.75 -12.22 -11.32
C LEU A 480 -8.30 -12.26 -9.85
N GLU A 481 -8.75 -13.26 -9.08
CA GLU A 481 -8.35 -13.42 -7.67
C GLU A 481 -6.85 -13.71 -7.52
N TYR A 482 -6.27 -14.60 -8.34
CA TYR A 482 -4.83 -14.85 -8.32
C TYR A 482 -4.01 -13.66 -8.81
N ASN A 483 -4.52 -12.89 -9.78
CA ASN A 483 -3.87 -11.67 -10.24
C ASN A 483 -3.87 -10.56 -9.18
N ALA A 484 -4.94 -10.45 -8.37
CA ALA A 484 -4.97 -9.55 -7.22
C ALA A 484 -3.87 -9.89 -6.21
N LEU A 485 -3.59 -11.17 -5.97
CA LEU A 485 -2.47 -11.63 -5.14
C LEU A 485 -1.10 -11.25 -5.72
N ILE A 486 -0.92 -11.38 -7.04
CA ILE A 486 0.31 -10.96 -7.73
C ILE A 486 0.53 -9.45 -7.58
N ILE A 487 -0.53 -8.66 -7.65
CA ILE A 487 -0.44 -7.21 -7.48
C ILE A 487 -0.11 -6.85 -6.03
N SER A 488 -0.69 -7.56 -5.07
CA SER A 488 -0.46 -7.32 -3.64
C SER A 488 0.95 -7.73 -3.19
N ILE A 489 1.42 -8.90 -3.67
CA ILE A 489 2.69 -9.52 -3.26
C ILE A 489 3.41 -10.07 -4.50
N PRO A 490 4.00 -9.22 -5.34
CA PRO A 490 4.52 -9.60 -6.66
C PRO A 490 5.76 -10.52 -6.63
N GLN A 491 6.39 -10.73 -5.48
CA GLN A 491 7.53 -11.63 -5.31
C GLN A 491 7.14 -13.07 -4.95
N GLU A 492 5.85 -13.36 -4.70
CA GLU A 492 5.40 -14.71 -4.35
C GLU A 492 5.11 -15.54 -5.60
N MET A 493 5.98 -16.51 -5.86
CA MET A 493 5.95 -17.31 -7.09
C MET A 493 4.71 -18.22 -7.20
N GLU A 494 4.15 -18.66 -6.10
CA GLU A 494 2.94 -19.48 -6.08
C GLU A 494 1.77 -18.79 -6.79
N PHE A 495 1.64 -17.48 -6.61
CA PHE A 495 0.55 -16.71 -7.23
C PHE A 495 0.66 -16.67 -8.75
N TYR A 496 1.89 -16.52 -9.28
CA TYR A 496 2.12 -16.61 -10.72
C TYR A 496 1.85 -18.02 -11.25
N GLN A 497 2.21 -19.06 -10.52
CA GLN A 497 1.93 -20.44 -10.92
C GLN A 497 0.42 -20.71 -10.99
N LYS A 498 -0.34 -20.26 -9.99
CA LYS A 498 -1.81 -20.38 -9.96
C LYS A 498 -2.44 -19.64 -11.15
N ALA A 499 -2.13 -18.36 -11.33
CA ALA A 499 -2.67 -17.55 -12.41
C ALA A 499 -2.27 -18.09 -13.81
N ALA A 500 -1.00 -18.49 -13.98
CA ALA A 500 -0.53 -19.05 -15.23
C ALA A 500 -1.20 -20.41 -15.55
N ASN A 501 -1.43 -21.27 -14.53
CA ASN A 501 -2.14 -22.54 -14.73
C ASN A 501 -3.57 -22.32 -15.25
N VAL A 502 -4.26 -21.28 -14.76
CA VAL A 502 -5.58 -20.90 -15.27
C VAL A 502 -5.50 -20.51 -16.75
N LEU A 503 -4.58 -19.62 -17.12
CA LEU A 503 -4.38 -19.19 -18.51
C LEU A 503 -3.99 -20.35 -19.44
N LEU A 504 -3.16 -21.28 -18.95
CA LEU A 504 -2.77 -22.47 -19.70
C LEU A 504 -3.96 -23.43 -19.95
N LYS A 505 -4.88 -23.58 -18.97
CA LYS A 505 -6.12 -24.34 -19.14
C LYS A 505 -7.04 -23.71 -20.18
N GLU A 506 -7.10 -22.39 -20.26
CA GLU A 506 -7.85 -21.63 -21.26
C GLU A 506 -7.12 -21.52 -22.61
N LYS A 507 -5.91 -22.10 -22.72
CA LYS A 507 -5.04 -22.06 -23.90
C LYS A 507 -4.56 -20.64 -24.27
N GLU A 508 -4.59 -19.71 -23.30
CA GLU A 508 -4.08 -18.36 -23.44
C GLU A 508 -2.54 -18.30 -23.24
N TYR A 509 -1.84 -19.04 -24.11
CA TYR A 509 -0.40 -19.30 -23.95
C TYR A 509 0.46 -18.03 -23.94
N ASP A 510 0.10 -17.03 -24.72
CA ASP A 510 0.85 -15.77 -24.79
C ASP A 510 0.73 -14.97 -23.49
N ARG A 511 -0.47 -14.87 -22.94
CA ARG A 511 -0.70 -14.22 -21.64
C ARG A 511 0.02 -14.97 -20.52
N ALA A 512 -0.05 -16.31 -20.53
CA ALA A 512 0.67 -17.14 -19.56
C ALA A 512 2.19 -16.88 -19.62
N SER A 513 2.77 -16.88 -20.83
CA SER A 513 4.19 -16.61 -21.04
C SER A 513 4.59 -15.22 -20.55
N GLN A 514 3.81 -14.18 -20.90
CA GLN A 514 4.06 -12.80 -20.45
C GLN A 514 4.00 -12.69 -18.93
N LEU A 515 3.01 -13.31 -18.29
CA LEU A 515 2.87 -13.32 -16.84
C LEU A 515 4.07 -14.00 -16.17
N LEU A 516 4.49 -15.16 -16.69
CA LEU A 516 5.64 -15.90 -16.15
C LEU A 516 6.96 -15.16 -16.35
N ARG A 517 7.13 -14.40 -17.46
CA ARG A 517 8.29 -13.51 -17.62
C ARG A 517 8.33 -12.40 -16.57
N LYS A 518 7.17 -11.89 -16.12
CA LYS A 518 7.12 -10.94 -15.00
C LYS A 518 7.63 -11.57 -13.70
N SER A 519 7.31 -12.85 -13.44
CA SER A 519 7.80 -13.54 -12.24
C SER A 519 9.32 -13.67 -12.19
N LEU A 520 9.95 -13.88 -13.36
CA LEU A 520 11.42 -14.00 -13.47
C LEU A 520 12.18 -12.70 -13.14
N LYS A 521 11.49 -11.54 -13.11
CA LYS A 521 12.08 -10.29 -12.63
C LYS A 521 12.35 -10.31 -11.12
N TYR A 522 11.59 -11.13 -10.38
CA TYR A 522 11.72 -11.26 -8.93
C TYR A 522 12.56 -12.46 -8.51
N LYS A 523 12.32 -13.61 -9.16
CA LYS A 523 13.04 -14.84 -8.82
C LYS A 523 13.05 -15.81 -9.99
N GLU A 524 14.23 -16.36 -10.28
CA GLU A 524 14.38 -17.47 -11.21
C GLU A 524 13.60 -18.69 -10.68
N ASN A 525 12.77 -19.30 -11.51
CA ASN A 525 12.01 -20.49 -11.11
C ASN A 525 11.79 -21.46 -12.27
N TYR A 526 11.85 -22.75 -11.94
CA TYR A 526 11.75 -23.84 -12.92
C TYR A 526 10.41 -23.89 -13.64
N PHE A 527 9.31 -23.58 -12.95
CA PHE A 527 7.98 -23.60 -13.55
C PHE A 527 7.85 -22.55 -14.66
N ALA A 528 8.28 -21.33 -14.41
CA ALA A 528 8.23 -20.26 -15.41
C ALA A 528 9.10 -20.61 -16.63
N ASN A 529 10.33 -21.07 -16.41
CA ASN A 529 11.25 -21.45 -17.48
C ASN A 529 10.70 -22.60 -18.34
N LYS A 530 10.11 -23.62 -17.71
CA LYS A 530 9.46 -24.73 -18.42
C LYS A 530 8.38 -24.23 -19.36
N TRP A 531 7.44 -23.44 -18.85
CA TRP A 531 6.27 -23.01 -19.63
C TRP A 531 6.59 -21.94 -20.66
N ILE A 532 7.48 -20.97 -20.34
CA ILE A 532 7.96 -19.99 -21.34
C ILE A 532 8.65 -20.73 -22.50
N GLY A 533 9.55 -21.65 -22.19
CA GLY A 533 10.24 -22.44 -23.20
C GLY A 533 9.30 -23.33 -24.02
N GLN A 534 8.28 -23.89 -23.41
CA GLN A 534 7.27 -24.68 -24.12
C GLN A 534 6.41 -23.82 -25.06
N VAL A 535 6.00 -22.63 -24.62
CA VAL A 535 5.24 -21.68 -25.45
C VAL A 535 6.10 -21.18 -26.63
N ALA A 536 7.36 -20.86 -26.39
CA ALA A 536 8.31 -20.49 -27.46
C ALA A 536 8.45 -21.62 -28.50
N LEU A 537 8.53 -22.88 -28.03
CA LEU A 537 8.60 -24.04 -28.95
C LEU A 537 7.32 -24.22 -29.78
N MET A 538 6.16 -23.92 -29.22
CA MET A 538 4.88 -23.92 -29.99
C MET A 538 4.85 -22.86 -31.09
N LYS A 539 5.58 -21.76 -30.92
CA LYS A 539 5.74 -20.68 -31.89
C LYS A 539 6.89 -20.89 -32.86
N ASN A 540 7.62 -22.00 -32.77
CA ASN A 540 8.85 -22.28 -33.52
C ASN A 540 10.03 -21.31 -33.20
N GLU A 541 10.00 -20.64 -32.04
CA GLU A 541 11.07 -19.79 -31.53
C GLU A 541 12.12 -20.67 -30.83
N ASN A 542 12.78 -21.55 -31.60
CA ASN A 542 13.56 -22.66 -31.04
C ASN A 542 14.73 -22.21 -30.16
N LYS A 543 15.44 -21.13 -30.54
CA LYS A 543 16.58 -20.61 -29.75
C LYS A 543 16.13 -20.08 -28.39
N GLU A 544 15.00 -19.40 -28.36
CA GLU A 544 14.41 -18.92 -27.11
C GLU A 544 13.92 -20.09 -26.25
N ALA A 545 13.25 -21.08 -26.87
CA ALA A 545 12.83 -22.29 -26.20
C ALA A 545 14.01 -23.00 -25.50
N ILE A 546 15.14 -23.17 -26.21
CA ILE A 546 16.35 -23.76 -25.65
C ILE A 546 16.85 -22.97 -24.45
N THR A 547 16.90 -21.63 -24.58
CA THR A 547 17.39 -20.75 -23.51
C THR A 547 16.63 -20.92 -22.21
N PHE A 548 15.30 -20.97 -22.26
CA PHE A 548 14.47 -21.13 -21.07
C PHE A 548 14.41 -22.57 -20.58
N LEU A 549 14.29 -23.57 -21.47
CA LEU A 549 14.23 -24.97 -21.06
C LEU A 549 15.53 -25.45 -20.39
N LEU A 550 16.68 -24.91 -20.74
CA LEU A 550 17.95 -25.20 -20.03
C LEU A 550 17.97 -24.74 -18.59
N LYS A 551 17.15 -23.72 -18.26
CA LYS A 551 16.98 -23.20 -16.90
C LYS A 551 15.82 -23.86 -16.14
N ALA A 552 15.06 -24.73 -16.79
CA ALA A 552 13.98 -25.49 -16.17
C ALA A 552 14.51 -26.72 -15.41
N ASP A 553 13.61 -27.45 -14.75
CA ASP A 553 13.99 -28.69 -14.05
C ASP A 553 14.38 -29.77 -15.07
N LEU A 554 15.67 -30.06 -15.14
CA LEU A 554 16.21 -31.09 -16.02
C LEU A 554 15.95 -32.54 -15.52
N LEU A 555 15.23 -32.75 -14.43
CA LEU A 555 14.68 -34.03 -14.01
C LEU A 555 13.26 -34.25 -14.53
N ASP A 556 12.62 -33.23 -15.07
CA ASP A 556 11.28 -33.34 -15.69
C ASP A 556 11.39 -33.94 -17.10
N ASN A 557 10.76 -35.07 -17.33
CA ASN A 557 10.74 -35.77 -18.63
C ASN A 557 10.18 -34.90 -19.77
N GLN A 558 9.22 -34.05 -19.49
CA GLN A 558 8.64 -33.14 -20.48
C GLN A 558 9.64 -32.04 -20.90
N VAL A 559 10.43 -31.55 -19.93
CA VAL A 559 11.50 -30.57 -20.22
C VAL A 559 12.57 -31.20 -21.10
N ILE A 560 13.04 -32.41 -20.77
CA ILE A 560 14.04 -33.13 -21.57
C ILE A 560 13.52 -33.43 -22.97
N PHE A 561 12.26 -33.86 -23.09
CA PHE A 561 11.60 -34.09 -24.35
C PHE A 561 11.55 -32.79 -25.21
N ASN A 562 11.13 -31.68 -24.62
CA ASN A 562 11.04 -30.38 -25.31
C ASN A 562 12.42 -29.83 -25.69
N LEU A 563 13.45 -30.03 -24.87
CA LEU A 563 14.84 -29.67 -25.21
C LEU A 563 15.34 -30.42 -26.44
N SER A 564 15.17 -31.73 -26.46
CA SER A 564 15.57 -32.52 -27.64
C SER A 564 14.83 -32.06 -28.90
N ARG A 565 13.52 -31.80 -28.81
CA ARG A 565 12.73 -31.24 -29.93
C ARG A 565 13.26 -29.89 -30.38
N ALA A 566 13.50 -28.97 -29.44
CA ALA A 566 13.97 -27.62 -29.74
C ALA A 566 15.33 -27.66 -30.47
N TYR A 567 16.26 -28.46 -30.01
CA TYR A 567 17.56 -28.63 -30.66
C TYR A 567 17.46 -29.26 -32.04
N TYR A 568 16.65 -30.31 -32.24
CA TYR A 568 16.42 -30.87 -33.58
C TYR A 568 15.77 -29.85 -34.53
N SER A 569 14.83 -29.08 -34.05
CA SER A 569 14.14 -28.06 -34.84
C SER A 569 15.05 -26.87 -35.19
N ASP A 570 16.04 -26.57 -34.33
CA ASP A 570 17.05 -25.51 -34.55
C ASP A 570 18.25 -26.01 -35.40
N GLY A 571 18.24 -27.26 -35.86
CA GLY A 571 19.33 -27.86 -36.65
C GLY A 571 20.56 -28.29 -35.83
N GLN A 572 20.50 -28.22 -34.50
CA GLN A 572 21.58 -28.59 -33.58
C GLN A 572 21.50 -30.08 -33.24
N TRP A 573 21.76 -30.94 -34.23
CA TRP A 573 21.58 -32.38 -34.14
C TRP A 573 22.26 -33.00 -32.91
N ASN A 574 23.57 -32.74 -32.73
CA ASN A 574 24.36 -33.36 -31.67
C ASN A 574 23.82 -33.02 -30.26
N ASN A 575 23.39 -31.78 -30.07
CA ASN A 575 22.76 -31.37 -28.82
C ASN A 575 21.41 -32.06 -28.61
N GLY A 576 20.62 -32.22 -29.67
CA GLY A 576 19.37 -32.97 -29.61
C GLY A 576 19.55 -34.44 -29.18
N GLU A 577 20.60 -35.11 -29.68
CA GLU A 577 20.96 -36.49 -29.31
C GLU A 577 21.31 -36.62 -27.82
N VAL A 578 21.99 -35.64 -27.23
CA VAL A 578 22.29 -35.66 -25.77
C VAL A 578 21.00 -35.79 -24.95
N TYR A 579 19.99 -34.97 -25.25
CA TYR A 579 18.74 -35.02 -24.50
C TYR A 579 17.85 -36.20 -24.93
N PHE A 580 17.95 -36.70 -26.16
CA PHE A 580 17.31 -37.93 -26.59
C PHE A 580 17.78 -39.13 -25.74
N HIS A 581 19.12 -39.30 -25.61
CA HIS A 581 19.67 -40.40 -24.82
C HIS A 581 19.39 -40.20 -23.32
N ARG A 582 19.38 -38.96 -22.84
CA ARG A 582 18.99 -38.70 -21.45
C ARG A 582 17.54 -39.13 -21.19
N LEU A 583 16.59 -38.81 -22.06
CA LEU A 583 15.19 -39.25 -21.93
C LEU A 583 15.05 -40.76 -22.06
N GLN A 584 15.83 -41.38 -22.94
CA GLN A 584 15.90 -42.83 -23.09
C GLN A 584 16.27 -43.52 -21.79
N ASN A 585 17.26 -42.97 -21.07
CA ASN A 585 17.73 -43.55 -19.81
C ASN A 585 16.75 -43.28 -18.66
N MET A 586 16.15 -42.07 -18.61
CA MET A 586 15.24 -41.68 -17.54
C MET A 586 13.86 -42.34 -17.66
N ALA A 587 13.30 -42.38 -18.88
CA ALA A 587 11.92 -42.80 -19.09
C ALA A 587 11.72 -43.53 -20.45
N PRO A 588 12.35 -44.75 -20.64
CA PRO A 588 12.37 -45.44 -21.93
C PRO A 588 11.00 -45.91 -22.40
N ARG A 589 10.01 -46.01 -21.50
CA ARG A 589 8.65 -46.46 -21.81
C ARG A 589 7.64 -45.32 -21.87
N SER A 590 8.09 -44.05 -21.70
CA SER A 590 7.20 -42.88 -21.70
C SER A 590 6.65 -42.57 -23.10
N GLU A 591 5.47 -41.97 -23.17
CA GLU A 591 4.90 -41.45 -24.40
C GLU A 591 5.81 -40.39 -25.03
N TYR A 592 6.46 -39.57 -24.21
CA TYR A 592 7.44 -38.58 -24.65
C TYR A 592 8.60 -39.22 -25.42
N PHE A 593 9.15 -40.32 -24.93
CA PHE A 593 10.24 -41.01 -25.61
C PHE A 593 9.78 -41.66 -26.92
N ASN A 594 8.60 -42.29 -26.92
CA ASN A 594 8.03 -42.91 -28.13
C ASN A 594 7.77 -41.85 -29.23
N TYR A 595 7.28 -40.68 -28.86
CA TYR A 595 7.08 -39.57 -29.78
C TYR A 595 8.42 -39.02 -30.29
N LEU A 596 9.38 -38.79 -29.43
CA LEU A 596 10.70 -38.29 -29.78
C LEU A 596 11.46 -39.22 -30.71
N LYS A 597 11.31 -40.51 -30.57
CA LYS A 597 11.84 -41.54 -31.51
C LYS A 597 11.33 -41.33 -32.93
N LYS A 598 10.04 -41.06 -33.08
CA LYS A 598 9.44 -40.78 -34.41
C LYS A 598 9.98 -39.46 -35.00
N MET A 599 10.08 -38.42 -34.18
CA MET A 599 10.63 -37.11 -34.62
C MET A 599 12.11 -37.23 -35.01
N ARG A 600 12.91 -37.99 -34.29
CA ARG A 600 14.32 -38.23 -34.60
C ARG A 600 14.51 -38.80 -36.02
N VAL A 601 13.68 -39.77 -36.41
CA VAL A 601 13.72 -40.37 -37.74
C VAL A 601 13.40 -39.31 -38.80
N LEU A 602 12.37 -38.48 -38.61
CA LEU A 602 11.99 -37.41 -39.54
C LEU A 602 13.10 -36.33 -39.65
N ALA A 603 13.72 -35.97 -38.53
CA ALA A 603 14.82 -35.01 -38.52
C ALA A 603 16.09 -35.55 -39.21
N GLN A 604 16.38 -36.87 -39.07
CA GLN A 604 17.47 -37.52 -39.79
C GLN A 604 17.27 -37.47 -41.33
N ILE A 605 16.07 -37.74 -41.78
CA ILE A 605 15.72 -37.66 -43.20
C ILE A 605 15.96 -36.24 -43.74
N LYS A 606 15.51 -35.23 -42.98
CA LYS A 606 15.67 -33.82 -43.35
C LYS A 606 17.14 -33.36 -43.36
N ASN A 607 17.93 -33.84 -42.42
CA ASN A 607 19.37 -33.51 -42.32
C ASN A 607 20.21 -34.16 -43.46
N ARG A 608 19.79 -35.34 -43.94
CA ARG A 608 20.42 -35.99 -45.11
C ARG A 608 20.03 -35.35 -46.43
N ALA A 609 18.88 -34.65 -46.50
CA ALA A 609 18.39 -33.98 -47.70
C ALA A 609 18.97 -32.56 -47.93
N THR A 610 19.67 -32.01 -46.93
CA THR A 610 20.40 -30.73 -47.00
C THR A 610 21.90 -31.01 -47.10
N PRO A 611 22.53 -31.01 -48.29
CA PRO A 611 23.99 -31.14 -48.39
C PRO A 611 24.65 -29.93 -47.69
N SER A 612 25.63 -30.20 -46.86
CA SER A 612 26.52 -29.18 -46.26
C SER A 612 27.02 -28.23 -47.36
N LYS A 613 26.61 -26.94 -47.26
CA LYS A 613 27.27 -25.86 -47.97
C LYS A 613 28.49 -25.43 -47.19
#